data_e942c6fe15fbb709129baf2550f16a55
#
_entry.id   e942c6fe15fbb709129baf2550f16a55
#
_cell.length_a   1.000
_cell.length_b   1.000
_cell.length_c   1.000
_cell.angle_alpha   90.00
_cell.angle_beta   90.00
_cell.angle_gamma   90.00
#
_symmetry.space_group_name_H-M   'P 1'
#
loop_
_entity.id
_entity.type
_entity.pdbx_description
1 polymer ?
#
loop_
_entity_poly.entity_id
_entity_poly.type
_entity_poly.pdbx_seq_one_letter_code
_entity_poly.pdbx_strand_id
1 'polypeptide(L)'
;MQPLNRQTAKANQYPTRVIQFGEGNFLRAFVDWIIWNTNQKTDFNAGVVVVQPIDRGMVDMLNGQDGLYHVNLQGIDKGEKVDSIQMIDVINGGLNPYTQNAEFMALAENPDIRFVISNTTEAGIAFDPSCKLEDKPASSYPGKLTQLLYHRYNHFNGDKSKGFIILPCELIFLNGKELKKCIYQYIDLWNLGEGFKTWFEEACGVYCTLVDRIVPGYPKDTIDQIHERIGFSDNLVVKGEIFHLWVIEAPESVAAEFPADKAGLNILFVPSEAPYHERKVTLLNGPHTALSPVGYLSGLDTVKECVEDPEVGAFVRKVMYEELMETLNLPKPELQAFADSVIERFLNPYVKHFVTSIMLNSFPKYKTRDLPGLKTYLERKGELPEGLVLGLAGITTYYKGGKRGDVEIVPNDDAAIIELLKNLWATGDVRKVAEGVLAAEFIWGEDLNAIPGLTDMLAEDLALIQSEGMRAAVKKVIA
;
A
#
# COMPACT_ATOMS: atom_id res chain seq x y z
N MET A 1 29.14 14.41 15.17
CA MET A 1 28.18 13.39 15.66
C MET A 1 28.86 12.04 15.66
N GLN A 2 28.51 11.17 16.61
CA GLN A 2 29.06 9.82 16.63
C GLN A 2 28.23 8.89 15.73
N PRO A 3 28.85 7.84 15.13
CA PRO A 3 28.10 6.88 14.31
C PRO A 3 27.13 6.08 15.18
N LEU A 4 25.96 5.74 14.61
CA LEU A 4 24.98 4.88 15.27
C LEU A 4 25.42 3.41 15.16
N ASN A 5 25.66 2.76 16.29
CA ASN A 5 25.92 1.33 16.40
C ASN A 5 25.71 0.88 17.85
N ARG A 6 25.81 -0.44 18.15
CA ARG A 6 25.58 -0.99 19.50
C ARG A 6 26.68 -0.64 20.52
N GLN A 7 27.80 -0.05 20.09
CA GLN A 7 28.83 0.47 21.00
C GLN A 7 28.52 1.90 21.46
N THR A 8 27.86 2.67 20.60
CA THR A 8 27.57 4.09 20.86
C THR A 8 26.15 4.35 21.37
N ALA A 9 25.21 3.44 21.07
CA ALA A 9 23.82 3.53 21.49
C ALA A 9 23.43 2.35 22.38
N LYS A 10 22.63 2.62 23.41
CA LYS A 10 22.04 1.57 24.23
C LYS A 10 20.90 0.91 23.46
N ALA A 11 21.04 -0.37 23.14
CA ALA A 11 20.11 -1.17 22.36
C ALA A 11 19.85 -2.52 23.02
N ASN A 12 18.63 -3.05 22.87
CA ASN A 12 18.27 -4.38 23.32
C ASN A 12 18.78 -5.45 22.35
N GLN A 13 18.88 -6.68 22.82
CA GLN A 13 19.15 -7.86 22.02
C GLN A 13 17.98 -8.82 22.18
N TYR A 14 17.41 -9.24 21.07
CA TYR A 14 16.25 -10.15 21.03
C TYR A 14 16.65 -11.48 20.38
N PRO A 15 16.05 -12.62 20.79
CA PRO A 15 16.24 -13.89 20.07
C PRO A 15 15.67 -13.79 18.66
N THR A 16 16.35 -14.36 17.67
CA THR A 16 15.88 -14.34 16.29
C THR A 16 14.67 -15.24 16.13
N ARG A 17 13.51 -14.65 15.85
CA ARG A 17 12.25 -15.35 15.62
C ARG A 17 11.62 -15.05 14.26
N VAL A 18 12.14 -14.05 13.56
CA VAL A 18 11.60 -13.55 12.30
C VAL A 18 12.68 -13.56 11.23
N ILE A 19 12.38 -14.14 10.08
CA ILE A 19 13.10 -13.93 8.82
C ILE A 19 12.33 -12.89 8.02
N GLN A 20 13.02 -11.84 7.58
CA GLN A 20 12.41 -10.76 6.79
C GLN A 20 13.05 -10.69 5.42
N PHE A 21 12.31 -10.98 4.35
CA PHE A 21 12.75 -10.76 2.99
C PHE A 21 12.45 -9.32 2.55
N GLY A 22 13.50 -8.54 2.50
CA GLY A 22 13.45 -7.11 2.16
C GLY A 22 14.02 -6.23 3.27
N GLU A 23 14.90 -5.30 2.89
CA GLU A 23 15.58 -4.32 3.74
C GLU A 23 15.08 -2.89 3.48
N GLY A 24 14.06 -2.75 2.62
CA GLY A 24 13.58 -1.46 2.14
C GLY A 24 12.94 -0.57 3.22
N ASN A 25 12.70 0.68 2.84
CA ASN A 25 12.14 1.69 3.75
C ASN A 25 10.80 1.26 4.34
N PHE A 26 9.95 0.56 3.55
CA PHE A 26 8.63 0.17 4.01
C PHE A 26 8.69 -0.80 5.18
N LEU A 27 9.39 -1.94 5.05
CA LEU A 27 9.46 -2.93 6.14
C LEU A 27 10.11 -2.33 7.39
N ARG A 28 11.14 -1.51 7.24
CA ARG A 28 11.82 -0.86 8.36
C ARG A 28 10.94 0.11 9.12
N ALA A 29 10.11 0.89 8.42
CA ALA A 29 9.16 1.83 9.04
C ALA A 29 7.80 1.22 9.36
N PHE A 30 7.55 -0.04 9.01
CA PHE A 30 6.27 -0.70 9.23
C PHE A 30 6.45 -1.96 10.09
N VAL A 31 6.97 -3.04 9.54
CA VAL A 31 7.08 -4.33 10.23
C VAL A 31 8.05 -4.27 11.41
N ASP A 32 9.26 -3.77 11.20
CA ASP A 32 10.25 -3.70 12.27
C ASP A 32 9.82 -2.73 13.38
N TRP A 33 9.17 -1.62 13.02
CA TRP A 33 8.57 -0.70 13.97
C TRP A 33 7.40 -1.36 14.75
N ILE A 34 6.58 -2.18 14.10
CA ILE A 34 5.50 -2.94 14.75
C ILE A 34 6.09 -3.96 15.71
N ILE A 35 7.08 -4.75 15.29
CA ILE A 35 7.78 -5.73 16.14
C ILE A 35 8.41 -5.04 17.35
N TRP A 36 9.07 -3.89 17.14
CA TRP A 36 9.64 -3.10 18.21
C TRP A 36 8.58 -2.70 19.24
N ASN A 37 7.46 -2.12 18.80
CA ASN A 37 6.37 -1.73 19.70
C ASN A 37 5.75 -2.94 20.41
N THR A 38 5.60 -4.06 19.72
CA THR A 38 5.07 -5.29 20.30
C THR A 38 6.00 -5.82 21.39
N ASN A 39 7.31 -5.81 21.16
CA ASN A 39 8.30 -6.18 22.19
C ASN A 39 8.27 -5.28 23.42
N GLN A 40 7.97 -3.97 23.26
CA GLN A 40 7.90 -3.03 24.39
C GLN A 40 6.65 -3.22 25.27
N LYS A 41 5.58 -3.79 24.71
CA LYS A 41 4.25 -3.79 25.33
C LYS A 41 3.70 -5.19 25.62
N THR A 42 4.37 -6.21 25.12
CA THR A 42 3.99 -7.63 25.29
C THR A 42 5.24 -8.49 25.50
N ASP A 43 5.04 -9.77 25.80
CA ASP A 43 6.12 -10.75 25.96
C ASP A 43 6.58 -11.37 24.62
N PHE A 44 6.38 -10.67 23.49
CA PHE A 44 6.70 -11.20 22.15
C PHE A 44 8.18 -11.52 22.00
N ASN A 45 9.07 -10.63 22.45
CA ASN A 45 10.51 -10.81 22.55
C ASN A 45 11.13 -11.41 21.27
N ALA A 46 10.92 -10.74 20.12
CA ALA A 46 11.36 -11.20 18.80
C ALA A 46 12.37 -10.27 18.16
N GLY A 47 13.48 -10.85 17.70
CA GLY A 47 14.45 -10.22 16.81
C GLY A 47 14.25 -10.68 15.37
N VAL A 48 14.76 -9.88 14.44
CA VAL A 48 14.63 -10.04 13.00
C VAL A 48 15.99 -10.28 12.37
N VAL A 49 16.09 -11.27 11.47
CA VAL A 49 17.19 -11.38 10.51
C VAL A 49 16.64 -10.98 9.14
N VAL A 50 17.28 -9.97 8.54
CA VAL A 50 16.89 -9.45 7.22
C VAL A 50 17.61 -10.25 6.14
N VAL A 51 16.89 -10.66 5.12
CA VAL A 51 17.39 -11.35 3.93
C VAL A 51 17.19 -10.47 2.71
N GLN A 52 18.27 -10.10 2.06
CA GLN A 52 18.25 -9.29 0.84
C GLN A 52 17.64 -10.11 -0.31
N PRO A 53 16.55 -9.65 -0.96
CA PRO A 53 15.85 -10.46 -1.95
C PRO A 53 16.59 -10.62 -3.28
N ILE A 54 17.42 -9.64 -3.65
CA ILE A 54 18.18 -9.58 -4.91
C ILE A 54 19.68 -9.39 -4.62
N ASP A 55 20.52 -9.47 -5.63
CA ASP A 55 21.99 -9.38 -5.49
C ASP A 55 22.48 -7.99 -5.02
N ARG A 56 21.68 -6.96 -5.17
CA ARG A 56 21.96 -5.57 -4.76
C ARG A 56 20.96 -5.11 -3.73
N GLY A 57 21.42 -4.41 -2.70
CA GLY A 57 20.56 -3.90 -1.64
C GLY A 57 21.33 -3.15 -0.55
N MET A 58 20.75 -3.08 0.63
CA MET A 58 21.21 -2.25 1.74
C MET A 58 21.75 -3.05 2.94
N VAL A 59 21.88 -4.37 2.82
CA VAL A 59 22.28 -5.24 3.94
C VAL A 59 23.63 -4.83 4.53
N ASP A 60 24.61 -4.47 3.70
CA ASP A 60 25.93 -4.03 4.19
C ASP A 60 25.82 -2.73 5.00
N MET A 61 24.98 -1.79 4.57
CA MET A 61 24.73 -0.54 5.31
C MET A 61 24.01 -0.84 6.64
N LEU A 62 23.04 -1.75 6.62
CA LEU A 62 22.32 -2.18 7.81
C LEU A 62 23.27 -2.84 8.83
N ASN A 63 24.13 -3.74 8.38
CA ASN A 63 25.14 -4.38 9.21
C ASN A 63 26.20 -3.39 9.71
N GLY A 64 26.52 -2.35 8.92
CA GLY A 64 27.44 -1.28 9.33
C GLY A 64 26.93 -0.44 10.51
N GLN A 65 25.63 -0.48 10.80
CA GLN A 65 25.02 0.14 11.98
C GLN A 65 24.50 -0.88 13.01
N ASP A 66 25.00 -2.12 12.97
CA ASP A 66 24.57 -3.22 13.86
C ASP A 66 23.03 -3.44 13.87
N GLY A 67 22.37 -3.20 12.74
CA GLY A 67 20.91 -3.29 12.60
C GLY A 67 20.12 -2.15 13.24
N LEU A 68 20.78 -1.12 13.75
CA LEU A 68 20.14 0.04 14.40
C LEU A 68 19.80 1.13 13.37
N TYR A 69 18.66 1.78 13.55
CA TYR A 69 18.26 2.96 12.78
C TYR A 69 17.11 3.70 13.46
N HIS A 70 16.83 4.91 12.99
CA HIS A 70 15.69 5.69 13.51
C HIS A 70 14.54 5.75 12.52
N VAL A 71 13.33 5.63 13.05
CA VAL A 71 12.08 5.89 12.35
C VAL A 71 11.54 7.23 12.81
N ASN A 72 11.36 8.16 11.87
CA ASN A 72 10.70 9.43 12.12
C ASN A 72 9.27 9.39 11.59
N LEU A 73 8.29 9.32 12.50
CA LEU A 73 6.87 9.30 12.18
C LEU A 73 6.27 10.70 12.34
N GLN A 74 5.59 11.15 11.30
CA GLN A 74 4.99 12.46 11.24
C GLN A 74 3.56 12.41 10.71
N GLY A 75 2.67 13.24 11.26
CA GLY A 75 1.28 13.28 10.79
C GLY A 75 0.35 13.98 11.75
N ILE A 76 -0.92 13.69 11.59
CA ILE A 76 -1.98 14.08 12.53
C ILE A 76 -2.51 12.78 13.15
N ASP A 77 -2.66 12.74 14.46
CA ASP A 77 -3.32 11.68 15.20
C ASP A 77 -4.35 12.32 16.14
N LYS A 78 -5.62 12.01 15.93
CA LYS A 78 -6.75 12.58 16.70
C LYS A 78 -6.75 14.11 16.79
N GLY A 79 -6.45 14.75 15.64
CA GLY A 79 -6.40 16.21 15.51
C GLY A 79 -5.08 16.86 15.96
N GLU A 80 -4.18 16.12 16.61
CA GLU A 80 -2.91 16.65 17.12
C GLU A 80 -1.76 16.36 16.14
N LYS A 81 -0.87 17.34 15.95
CA LYS A 81 0.34 17.14 15.14
C LYS A 81 1.34 16.27 15.90
N VAL A 82 1.78 15.21 15.26
CA VAL A 82 2.80 14.29 15.78
C VAL A 82 4.08 14.40 14.95
N ASP A 83 5.21 14.51 15.62
CA ASP A 83 6.55 14.39 15.06
C ASP A 83 7.42 13.63 16.07
N SER A 84 7.50 12.33 15.92
CA SER A 84 8.23 11.43 16.82
C SER A 84 9.39 10.74 16.10
N ILE A 85 10.51 10.61 16.81
CA ILE A 85 11.67 9.85 16.32
C ILE A 85 11.95 8.73 17.32
N GLN A 86 12.12 7.52 16.79
CA GLN A 86 12.31 6.32 17.56
C GLN A 86 13.44 5.47 17.01
N MET A 87 14.39 5.08 17.87
CA MET A 87 15.41 4.11 17.51
C MET A 87 14.82 2.71 17.49
N ILE A 88 15.02 2.00 16.40
CA ILE A 88 14.62 0.60 16.21
C ILE A 88 15.86 -0.28 16.40
N ASP A 89 15.72 -1.31 17.24
CA ASP A 89 16.83 -2.18 17.67
C ASP A 89 16.51 -3.68 17.53
N VAL A 90 15.42 -4.00 16.79
CA VAL A 90 14.97 -5.40 16.64
C VAL A 90 15.75 -6.19 15.60
N ILE A 91 16.51 -5.54 14.71
CA ILE A 91 17.26 -6.23 13.66
C ILE A 91 18.57 -6.74 14.25
N ASN A 92 18.76 -8.06 14.21
CA ASN A 92 19.96 -8.74 14.67
C ASN A 92 21.08 -8.78 13.63
N GLY A 93 20.76 -8.49 12.37
CA GLY A 93 21.67 -8.46 11.24
C GLY A 93 20.96 -8.76 9.93
N GLY A 94 21.72 -8.62 8.85
CA GLY A 94 21.22 -8.88 7.50
C GLY A 94 22.15 -9.82 6.73
N LEU A 95 21.56 -10.60 5.82
CA LEU A 95 22.25 -11.57 4.97
C LEU A 95 21.98 -11.26 3.49
N ASN A 96 23.04 -11.33 2.69
CA ASN A 96 22.92 -11.38 1.25
C ASN A 96 23.07 -12.85 0.79
N PRO A 97 21.97 -13.53 0.39
CA PRO A 97 22.02 -14.95 0.01
C PRO A 97 22.93 -15.27 -1.18
N TYR A 98 23.25 -14.27 -2.00
CA TYR A 98 24.14 -14.46 -3.16
C TYR A 98 25.60 -14.60 -2.79
N THR A 99 26.00 -14.06 -1.63
CA THR A 99 27.36 -14.16 -1.08
C THR A 99 27.44 -15.00 0.18
N GLN A 100 26.32 -15.18 0.89
CA GLN A 100 26.20 -15.83 2.19
C GLN A 100 25.10 -16.91 2.15
N ASN A 101 25.12 -17.76 1.11
CA ASN A 101 24.05 -18.76 0.93
C ASN A 101 24.02 -19.80 2.06
N ALA A 102 25.18 -20.20 2.60
CA ALA A 102 25.24 -21.17 3.69
C ALA A 102 24.57 -20.62 4.97
N GLU A 103 24.86 -19.37 5.32
CA GLU A 103 24.27 -18.68 6.47
C GLU A 103 22.77 -18.44 6.27
N PHE A 104 22.34 -18.11 5.03
CA PHE A 104 20.94 -18.00 4.69
C PHE A 104 20.20 -19.33 4.90
N MET A 105 20.74 -20.43 4.39
CA MET A 105 20.12 -21.74 4.54
C MET A 105 20.11 -22.22 6.00
N ALA A 106 21.15 -21.86 6.80
CA ALA A 106 21.21 -22.17 8.23
C ALA A 106 20.09 -21.51 9.05
N LEU A 107 19.43 -20.45 8.56
CA LEU A 107 18.23 -19.89 9.20
C LEU A 107 17.12 -20.93 9.33
N ALA A 108 17.01 -21.85 8.37
CA ALA A 108 16.03 -22.94 8.41
C ALA A 108 16.26 -23.95 9.54
N GLU A 109 17.46 -24.01 10.10
CA GLU A 109 17.87 -24.94 11.16
C GLU A 109 17.59 -24.39 12.57
N ASN A 110 17.34 -23.08 12.68
CA ASN A 110 17.04 -22.46 13.97
C ASN A 110 15.59 -22.80 14.40
N PRO A 111 15.41 -23.54 15.51
CA PRO A 111 14.08 -23.99 15.98
C PRO A 111 13.20 -22.84 16.49
N ASP A 112 13.80 -21.69 16.86
CA ASP A 112 13.10 -20.55 17.45
C ASP A 112 12.52 -19.61 16.40
N ILE A 113 12.98 -19.71 15.14
CA ILE A 113 12.40 -18.93 14.04
C ILE A 113 11.02 -19.49 13.69
N ARG A 114 10.04 -18.60 13.75
CA ARG A 114 8.64 -18.95 13.54
C ARG A 114 7.99 -18.16 12.41
N PHE A 115 8.45 -16.95 12.16
CA PHE A 115 7.83 -16.03 11.21
C PHE A 115 8.70 -15.80 9.99
N VAL A 116 8.05 -15.72 8.82
CA VAL A 116 8.64 -15.20 7.58
C VAL A 116 7.78 -14.06 7.10
N ILE A 117 8.36 -12.88 6.97
CA ILE A 117 7.68 -11.66 6.52
C ILE A 117 8.38 -11.14 5.27
N SER A 118 7.65 -10.66 4.28
CA SER A 118 8.24 -10.19 3.03
C SER A 118 7.61 -8.90 2.51
N ASN A 119 8.41 -8.12 1.80
CA ASN A 119 7.97 -7.07 0.88
C ASN A 119 9.03 -6.92 -0.20
N THR A 120 8.88 -7.70 -1.26
CA THR A 120 9.84 -7.85 -2.36
C THR A 120 9.39 -7.12 -3.62
N THR A 121 8.50 -6.15 -3.48
CA THR A 121 7.74 -5.43 -4.51
C THR A 121 6.63 -6.28 -5.16
N GLU A 122 5.75 -5.62 -5.94
CA GLU A 122 4.66 -6.30 -6.65
C GLU A 122 5.15 -7.35 -7.66
N ALA A 123 6.36 -7.17 -8.21
CA ALA A 123 6.98 -8.12 -9.11
C ALA A 123 7.70 -9.28 -8.39
N GLY A 124 7.85 -9.22 -7.06
CA GLY A 124 8.65 -10.18 -6.30
C GLY A 124 7.96 -11.54 -6.10
N ILE A 125 6.63 -11.59 -6.02
CA ILE A 125 5.86 -12.83 -5.93
C ILE A 125 5.60 -13.34 -7.35
N ALA A 126 6.60 -13.96 -7.96
CA ALA A 126 6.53 -14.53 -9.29
C ALA A 126 7.24 -15.89 -9.37
N PHE A 127 6.65 -16.81 -10.12
CA PHE A 127 7.25 -18.09 -10.41
C PHE A 127 8.24 -17.94 -11.57
N ASP A 128 9.48 -18.39 -11.37
CA ASP A 128 10.51 -18.45 -12.40
C ASP A 128 10.88 -19.92 -12.66
N PRO A 129 10.45 -20.50 -13.78
CA PRO A 129 10.70 -21.91 -14.10
C PRO A 129 12.18 -22.22 -14.37
N SER A 130 13.03 -21.23 -14.51
CA SER A 130 14.47 -21.44 -14.70
C SER A 130 15.23 -21.73 -13.40
N CYS A 131 14.62 -21.44 -12.21
CA CYS A 131 15.20 -21.73 -10.92
C CYS A 131 15.36 -23.23 -10.68
N LYS A 132 16.50 -23.61 -10.15
CA LYS A 132 16.81 -24.99 -9.75
C LYS A 132 16.91 -25.10 -8.23
N LEU A 133 16.62 -26.30 -7.70
CA LEU A 133 16.75 -26.57 -6.26
C LEU A 133 18.18 -26.35 -5.75
N GLU A 134 19.19 -26.62 -6.60
CA GLU A 134 20.62 -26.52 -6.28
C GLU A 134 21.19 -25.11 -6.43
N ASP A 135 20.41 -24.15 -6.96
CA ASP A 135 20.86 -22.75 -7.09
C ASP A 135 21.23 -22.17 -5.71
N LYS A 136 22.22 -21.26 -5.69
CA LYS A 136 22.75 -20.69 -4.47
C LYS A 136 22.80 -19.15 -4.53
N PRO A 137 21.65 -18.51 -4.31
CA PRO A 137 20.27 -19.01 -4.11
C PRO A 137 19.49 -19.12 -5.43
N ALA A 138 18.25 -19.61 -5.39
CA ALA A 138 17.27 -19.42 -6.46
C ALA A 138 17.09 -17.93 -6.78
N SER A 139 16.86 -17.55 -8.05
CA SER A 139 16.77 -16.13 -8.46
C SER A 139 15.53 -15.44 -7.89
N SER A 140 14.37 -16.13 -7.88
CA SER A 140 13.11 -15.56 -7.39
C SER A 140 12.98 -15.65 -5.86
N TYR A 141 12.18 -14.73 -5.28
CA TYR A 141 11.84 -14.80 -3.85
C TYR A 141 11.08 -16.08 -3.48
N PRO A 142 9.99 -16.47 -4.19
CA PRO A 142 9.29 -17.71 -3.85
C PRO A 142 10.18 -18.96 -3.98
N GLY A 143 11.14 -18.95 -4.91
CA GLY A 143 12.12 -20.02 -5.04
C GLY A 143 13.05 -20.10 -3.82
N LYS A 144 13.63 -18.97 -3.38
CA LYS A 144 14.44 -18.89 -2.14
C LYS A 144 13.67 -19.39 -0.93
N LEU A 145 12.41 -18.96 -0.80
CA LEU A 145 11.55 -19.38 0.30
C LEU A 145 11.27 -20.89 0.25
N THR A 146 11.02 -21.43 -0.94
CA THR A 146 10.78 -22.88 -1.09
C THR A 146 12.04 -23.70 -0.76
N GLN A 147 13.24 -23.24 -1.18
CA GLN A 147 14.50 -23.86 -0.76
C GLN A 147 14.64 -23.89 0.77
N LEU A 148 14.35 -22.75 1.44
CA LEU A 148 14.42 -22.62 2.89
C LEU A 148 13.41 -23.55 3.60
N LEU A 149 12.16 -23.62 3.11
CA LEU A 149 11.11 -24.49 3.63
C LEU A 149 11.48 -25.98 3.48
N TYR A 150 12.02 -26.37 2.32
CA TYR A 150 12.42 -27.75 2.06
C TYR A 150 13.63 -28.16 2.91
N HIS A 151 14.60 -27.24 3.10
CA HIS A 151 15.73 -27.47 4.02
C HIS A 151 15.25 -27.68 5.46
N ARG A 152 14.32 -26.84 5.92
CA ARG A 152 13.72 -26.96 7.27
C ARG A 152 12.98 -28.26 7.47
N TYR A 153 12.17 -28.67 6.50
CA TYR A 153 11.47 -29.95 6.52
C TYR A 153 12.44 -31.13 6.70
N ASN A 154 13.52 -31.14 5.93
CA ASN A 154 14.54 -32.20 6.00
C ASN A 154 15.30 -32.15 7.33
N HIS A 155 15.72 -30.97 7.78
CA HIS A 155 16.48 -30.80 9.03
C HIS A 155 15.72 -31.30 10.25
N PHE A 156 14.42 -30.98 10.33
CA PHE A 156 13.57 -31.38 11.45
C PHE A 156 12.78 -32.66 11.18
N ASN A 157 13.11 -33.43 10.15
CA ASN A 157 12.47 -34.71 9.79
C ASN A 157 10.92 -34.59 9.71
N GLY A 158 10.39 -33.52 9.17
CA GLY A 158 8.97 -33.29 9.00
C GLY A 158 8.20 -32.97 10.29
N ASP A 159 8.87 -32.51 11.35
CA ASP A 159 8.21 -32.07 12.59
C ASP A 159 7.26 -30.89 12.29
N LYS A 160 5.96 -31.12 12.47
CA LYS A 160 4.92 -30.13 12.20
C LYS A 160 5.00 -28.90 13.13
N SER A 161 5.59 -29.03 14.31
CA SER A 161 5.77 -27.89 15.23
C SER A 161 6.81 -26.88 14.72
N LYS A 162 7.56 -27.20 13.68
CA LYS A 162 8.61 -26.38 13.08
C LYS A 162 8.17 -25.65 11.81
N GLY A 163 6.91 -25.69 11.44
CA GLY A 163 6.37 -24.90 10.33
C GLY A 163 6.49 -23.39 10.55
N PHE A 164 6.40 -22.61 9.48
CA PHE A 164 6.43 -21.16 9.53
C PHE A 164 5.05 -20.51 9.42
N ILE A 165 4.89 -19.36 10.04
CA ILE A 165 3.84 -18.37 9.75
C ILE A 165 4.42 -17.38 8.76
N ILE A 166 3.83 -17.32 7.55
CA ILE A 166 4.33 -16.55 6.43
C ILE A 166 3.34 -15.41 6.13
N LEU A 167 3.82 -14.18 6.25
CA LEU A 167 3.03 -12.94 6.16
C LEU A 167 3.61 -12.04 5.05
N PRO A 168 3.23 -12.22 3.79
CA PRO A 168 3.64 -11.33 2.71
C PRO A 168 2.99 -9.96 2.86
N CYS A 169 3.76 -8.89 2.65
CA CYS A 169 3.32 -7.49 2.69
C CYS A 169 3.40 -6.81 1.31
N GLU A 170 3.56 -7.58 0.25
CA GLU A 170 3.55 -7.08 -1.12
C GLU A 170 2.16 -6.52 -1.50
N LEU A 171 2.13 -5.43 -2.28
CA LEU A 171 0.90 -4.77 -2.70
C LEU A 171 0.20 -5.54 -3.84
N ILE A 172 -0.09 -6.81 -3.59
CA ILE A 172 -0.78 -7.73 -4.49
C ILE A 172 -2.06 -8.19 -3.80
N PHE A 173 -3.19 -8.10 -4.49
CA PHE A 173 -4.44 -8.64 -3.95
C PHE A 173 -4.32 -10.14 -3.71
N LEU A 174 -4.69 -10.59 -2.50
CA LEU A 174 -4.55 -11.99 -2.05
C LEU A 174 -3.09 -12.49 -2.12
N ASN A 175 -2.13 -11.65 -1.74
CA ASN A 175 -0.69 -11.90 -1.79
C ASN A 175 -0.26 -13.26 -1.21
N GLY A 176 -0.86 -13.69 -0.10
CA GLY A 176 -0.62 -15.01 0.50
C GLY A 176 -1.03 -16.17 -0.41
N LYS A 177 -2.15 -16.05 -1.13
CA LYS A 177 -2.60 -17.08 -2.08
C LYS A 177 -1.68 -17.17 -3.30
N GLU A 178 -1.25 -16.02 -3.83
CA GLU A 178 -0.30 -15.98 -4.96
C GLU A 178 1.07 -16.53 -4.56
N LEU A 179 1.57 -16.20 -3.37
CA LEU A 179 2.81 -16.77 -2.85
C LEU A 179 2.71 -18.29 -2.66
N LYS A 180 1.62 -18.75 -2.07
CA LYS A 180 1.35 -20.18 -1.87
C LYS A 180 1.30 -20.94 -3.20
N LYS A 181 0.69 -20.36 -4.23
CA LYS A 181 0.65 -20.90 -5.59
C LYS A 181 2.05 -21.04 -6.18
N CYS A 182 2.92 -20.01 -6.05
CA CYS A 182 4.31 -20.10 -6.50
C CYS A 182 5.07 -21.22 -5.77
N ILE A 183 4.87 -21.39 -4.46
CA ILE A 183 5.52 -22.46 -3.69
C ILE A 183 5.09 -23.83 -4.22
N TYR A 184 3.80 -24.07 -4.51
CA TYR A 184 3.34 -25.31 -5.11
C TYR A 184 3.96 -25.56 -6.48
N GLN A 185 4.11 -24.53 -7.31
CA GLN A 185 4.77 -24.68 -8.61
C GLN A 185 6.25 -25.13 -8.44
N TYR A 186 6.95 -24.66 -7.41
CA TYR A 186 8.32 -25.15 -7.11
C TYR A 186 8.32 -26.54 -6.50
N ILE A 187 7.34 -26.91 -5.66
CA ILE A 187 7.19 -28.29 -5.16
C ILE A 187 7.09 -29.27 -6.34
N ASP A 188 6.27 -28.94 -7.33
CA ASP A 188 6.07 -29.75 -8.52
C ASP A 188 7.31 -29.72 -9.43
N LEU A 189 7.87 -28.55 -9.72
CA LEU A 189 9.04 -28.38 -10.59
C LEU A 189 10.26 -29.15 -10.08
N TRP A 190 10.51 -29.08 -8.77
CA TRP A 190 11.67 -29.71 -8.14
C TRP A 190 11.40 -31.13 -7.62
N ASN A 191 10.22 -31.67 -7.83
CA ASN A 191 9.79 -33.00 -7.37
C ASN A 191 10.08 -33.26 -5.90
N LEU A 192 9.69 -32.31 -5.01
CA LEU A 192 10.03 -32.35 -3.59
C LEU A 192 9.29 -33.43 -2.78
N GLY A 193 8.34 -34.13 -3.40
CA GLY A 193 7.62 -35.27 -2.86
C GLY A 193 6.42 -34.93 -1.98
N GLU A 194 5.49 -35.89 -1.88
CA GLU A 194 4.23 -35.73 -1.14
C GLU A 194 4.43 -35.49 0.36
N GLY A 195 5.49 -36.03 0.97
CA GLY A 195 5.78 -35.82 2.38
C GLY A 195 6.06 -34.33 2.70
N PHE A 196 6.84 -33.66 1.88
CA PHE A 196 7.09 -32.21 2.02
C PHE A 196 5.83 -31.40 1.76
N LYS A 197 5.09 -31.75 0.70
CA LYS A 197 3.84 -31.06 0.36
C LYS A 197 2.83 -31.13 1.52
N THR A 198 2.61 -32.33 2.07
CA THR A 198 1.73 -32.53 3.24
C THR A 198 2.22 -31.74 4.46
N TRP A 199 3.53 -31.75 4.74
CA TRP A 199 4.09 -30.97 5.84
C TRP A 199 3.88 -29.47 5.62
N PHE A 200 4.10 -28.96 4.41
CA PHE A 200 3.87 -27.56 4.09
C PHE A 200 2.40 -27.15 4.30
N GLU A 201 1.46 -27.99 3.89
CA GLU A 201 0.03 -27.74 4.05
C GLU A 201 -0.44 -27.75 5.52
N GLU A 202 0.12 -28.64 6.34
CA GLU A 202 -0.35 -28.86 7.71
C GLU A 202 0.43 -28.08 8.76
N ALA A 203 1.70 -27.78 8.51
CA ALA A 203 2.60 -27.14 9.45
C ALA A 203 2.80 -25.64 9.19
N CYS A 204 2.73 -25.21 7.92
CA CYS A 204 2.97 -23.81 7.55
C CYS A 204 1.65 -23.06 7.27
N GLY A 205 1.56 -21.85 7.78
CA GLY A 205 0.49 -20.91 7.44
C GLY A 205 1.00 -19.85 6.46
N VAL A 206 0.38 -19.71 5.28
CA VAL A 206 0.63 -18.62 4.35
C VAL A 206 -0.63 -17.76 4.28
N TYR A 207 -0.58 -16.57 4.86
CA TYR A 207 -1.75 -15.74 5.09
C TYR A 207 -1.76 -14.51 4.21
N CYS A 208 -2.93 -14.13 3.68
CA CYS A 208 -3.08 -12.88 2.96
C CYS A 208 -3.00 -11.71 3.93
N THR A 209 -2.34 -10.64 3.51
CA THR A 209 -2.26 -9.42 4.32
C THR A 209 -2.49 -8.16 3.48
N LEU A 210 -3.07 -7.16 4.13
CA LEU A 210 -3.20 -5.81 3.60
C LEU A 210 -2.42 -4.86 4.50
N VAL A 211 -1.49 -4.12 3.91
CA VAL A 211 -0.69 -3.12 4.63
C VAL A 211 -1.04 -1.71 4.15
N ASP A 212 -1.00 -0.76 5.07
CA ASP A 212 -1.21 0.66 4.75
C ASP A 212 -0.43 1.58 5.68
N ARG A 213 0.59 2.22 5.14
CA ARG A 213 1.37 3.33 5.68
C ARG A 213 2.10 4.03 4.54
N ILE A 214 2.04 5.34 4.47
CA ILE A 214 2.86 6.12 3.54
C ILE A 214 4.27 6.24 4.14
N VAL A 215 5.27 5.74 3.39
CA VAL A 215 6.68 5.76 3.76
C VAL A 215 7.49 6.44 2.64
N PRO A 216 7.73 7.75 2.72
CA PRO A 216 8.53 8.48 1.72
C PRO A 216 9.99 8.03 1.64
N GLY A 217 10.51 7.43 2.71
CA GLY A 217 11.86 6.89 2.78
C GLY A 217 12.86 7.82 3.48
N TYR A 218 14.13 7.81 3.01
CA TYR A 218 15.20 8.56 3.62
C TYR A 218 15.00 10.09 3.44
N PRO A 219 15.01 10.89 4.52
CA PRO A 219 14.66 12.30 4.52
C PRO A 219 15.83 13.21 4.13
N LYS A 220 16.30 13.15 2.89
CA LYS A 220 17.49 13.88 2.39
C LYS A 220 17.51 15.36 2.75
N ASP A 221 16.35 16.02 2.62
CA ASP A 221 16.26 17.49 2.80
C ASP A 221 16.27 17.92 4.28
N THR A 222 16.03 17.00 5.21
CA THR A 222 15.92 17.30 6.66
C THR A 222 16.82 16.42 7.52
N ILE A 223 17.72 15.67 6.92
CA ILE A 223 18.54 14.68 7.63
C ILE A 223 19.45 15.32 8.68
N ASP A 224 20.04 16.47 8.39
CA ASP A 224 20.93 17.16 9.33
C ASP A 224 20.19 17.57 10.61
N GLN A 225 18.94 18.07 10.46
CA GLN A 225 18.08 18.41 11.59
C GLN A 225 17.69 17.17 12.42
N ILE A 226 17.47 16.05 11.74
CA ILE A 226 17.17 14.79 12.42
C ILE A 226 18.40 14.29 13.18
N HIS A 227 19.57 14.31 12.57
CA HIS A 227 20.82 13.93 13.21
C HIS A 227 21.13 14.79 14.45
N GLU A 228 20.87 16.11 14.39
CA GLU A 228 20.99 17.00 15.56
C GLU A 228 20.03 16.58 16.70
N ARG A 229 18.79 16.24 16.36
CA ARG A 229 17.79 15.81 17.35
C ARG A 229 18.11 14.48 18.01
N ILE A 230 18.66 13.51 17.26
CA ILE A 230 18.98 12.17 17.78
C ILE A 230 20.39 12.08 18.38
N GLY A 231 21.29 12.99 18.01
CA GLY A 231 22.69 13.00 18.48
C GLY A 231 23.60 12.00 17.78
N PHE A 232 23.13 11.30 16.75
CA PHE A 232 23.85 10.28 15.99
C PHE A 232 23.90 10.60 14.51
N SER A 233 24.92 10.09 13.80
CA SER A 233 24.94 9.97 12.36
C SER A 233 24.29 8.64 12.00
N ASP A 234 23.12 8.70 11.36
CA ASP A 234 22.30 7.55 10.97
C ASP A 234 21.99 7.59 9.48
N ASN A 235 22.63 6.72 8.71
CA ASN A 235 22.46 6.64 7.25
C ASN A 235 21.19 5.89 6.82
N LEU A 236 20.46 5.35 7.79
CA LEU A 236 19.28 4.49 7.58
C LEU A 236 17.99 5.12 8.12
N VAL A 237 18.02 6.39 8.51
CA VAL A 237 16.79 7.09 8.94
C VAL A 237 15.68 6.86 7.92
N VAL A 238 14.53 6.49 8.41
CA VAL A 238 13.35 6.30 7.56
C VAL A 238 12.22 7.19 8.05
N LYS A 239 11.61 7.93 7.12
CA LYS A 239 10.44 8.76 7.38
C LYS A 239 9.16 8.03 6.99
N GLY A 240 8.14 8.14 7.84
CA GLY A 240 6.81 7.58 7.60
C GLY A 240 5.70 8.44 8.18
N GLU A 241 4.46 8.19 7.74
CA GLU A 241 3.30 8.76 8.42
C GLU A 241 3.01 8.05 9.74
N ILE A 242 2.30 8.74 10.66
CA ILE A 242 1.90 8.13 11.94
C ILE A 242 0.85 7.03 11.76
N PHE A 243 -0.05 7.18 10.77
CA PHE A 243 -1.04 6.15 10.46
C PHE A 243 -0.37 4.84 10.06
N HIS A 244 -0.94 3.75 10.50
CA HIS A 244 -0.58 2.39 10.09
C HIS A 244 -1.81 1.50 10.15
N LEU A 245 -1.88 0.53 9.27
CA LEU A 245 -2.88 -0.53 9.29
C LEU A 245 -2.26 -1.81 8.74
N TRP A 246 -2.36 -2.89 9.50
CA TRP A 246 -2.04 -4.23 9.02
C TRP A 246 -3.22 -5.15 9.23
N VAL A 247 -3.87 -5.57 8.16
CA VAL A 247 -4.91 -6.57 8.19
C VAL A 247 -4.30 -7.92 7.82
N ILE A 248 -4.50 -8.92 8.64
CA ILE A 248 -3.94 -10.27 8.49
C ILE A 248 -5.11 -11.25 8.46
N GLU A 249 -5.32 -11.90 7.31
CA GLU A 249 -6.32 -12.96 7.15
C GLU A 249 -5.81 -14.25 7.78
N ALA A 250 -5.92 -14.38 9.09
CA ALA A 250 -5.36 -15.49 9.83
C ALA A 250 -6.24 -15.89 11.03
N PRO A 251 -6.13 -17.16 11.49
CA PRO A 251 -6.84 -17.61 12.68
C PRO A 251 -6.31 -16.96 13.96
N GLU A 252 -7.12 -16.98 15.02
CA GLU A 252 -6.78 -16.42 16.33
C GLU A 252 -5.48 -17.00 16.94
N SER A 253 -5.13 -18.22 16.58
CA SER A 253 -3.86 -18.84 16.98
C SER A 253 -2.64 -18.06 16.52
N VAL A 254 -2.70 -17.42 15.34
CA VAL A 254 -1.63 -16.54 14.83
C VAL A 254 -1.54 -15.26 15.64
N ALA A 255 -2.68 -14.66 16.00
CA ALA A 255 -2.73 -13.49 16.89
C ALA A 255 -2.14 -13.80 18.28
N ALA A 256 -2.32 -15.02 18.78
CA ALA A 256 -1.71 -15.44 20.04
C ALA A 256 -0.18 -15.56 19.95
N GLU A 257 0.37 -15.97 18.80
CA GLU A 257 1.80 -16.06 18.56
C GLU A 257 2.42 -14.69 18.20
N PHE A 258 1.67 -13.80 17.56
CA PHE A 258 2.07 -12.43 17.18
C PHE A 258 1.10 -11.40 17.77
N PRO A 259 1.25 -11.04 19.05
CA PRO A 259 0.27 -10.24 19.80
C PRO A 259 0.37 -8.73 19.49
N ALA A 260 0.52 -8.35 18.24
CA ALA A 260 0.70 -6.95 17.84
C ALA A 260 -0.58 -6.11 18.03
N ASP A 261 -1.75 -6.72 17.95
CA ASP A 261 -3.04 -6.11 18.29
C ASP A 261 -3.10 -5.69 19.78
N LYS A 262 -2.52 -6.51 20.69
CA LYS A 262 -2.45 -6.22 22.14
C LYS A 262 -1.45 -5.11 22.47
N ALA A 263 -0.55 -4.78 21.56
CA ALA A 263 0.36 -3.65 21.73
C ALA A 263 -0.30 -2.27 21.51
N GLY A 264 -1.61 -2.23 21.23
CA GLY A 264 -2.36 -1.01 20.96
C GLY A 264 -2.05 -0.42 19.58
N LEU A 265 -1.64 -1.27 18.66
CA LEU A 265 -1.40 -0.95 17.26
C LEU A 265 -2.64 -1.26 16.43
N ASN A 266 -2.76 -0.59 15.27
CA ASN A 266 -3.86 -0.84 14.34
C ASN A 266 -3.58 -2.09 13.48
N ILE A 267 -3.57 -3.24 14.15
CA ILE A 267 -3.35 -4.56 13.57
C ILE A 267 -4.64 -5.36 13.75
N LEU A 268 -5.16 -5.91 12.66
CA LEU A 268 -6.41 -6.65 12.66
C LEU A 268 -6.18 -8.10 12.20
N PHE A 269 -6.53 -9.06 13.03
CA PHE A 269 -6.62 -10.46 12.62
C PHE A 269 -8.07 -10.76 12.26
N VAL A 270 -8.30 -11.16 11.01
CA VAL A 270 -9.63 -11.26 10.44
C VAL A 270 -9.83 -12.57 9.67
N PRO A 271 -11.07 -13.05 9.51
CA PRO A 271 -11.35 -14.24 8.69
C PRO A 271 -11.20 -14.00 7.18
N SER A 272 -11.28 -12.73 6.73
CA SER A 272 -11.05 -12.33 5.33
C SER A 272 -10.53 -10.90 5.25
N GLU A 273 -9.48 -10.67 4.44
CA GLU A 273 -8.93 -9.32 4.19
C GLU A 273 -9.73 -8.55 3.11
N ALA A 274 -10.50 -9.26 2.28
CA ALA A 274 -11.17 -8.68 1.12
C ALA A 274 -12.07 -7.47 1.45
N PRO A 275 -12.91 -7.44 2.51
CA PRO A 275 -13.70 -6.27 2.85
C PRO A 275 -12.84 -5.05 3.23
N TYR A 276 -11.68 -5.27 3.82
CA TYR A 276 -10.73 -4.21 4.20
C TYR A 276 -9.96 -3.68 3.00
N HIS A 277 -9.64 -4.54 2.04
CA HIS A 277 -9.08 -4.13 0.76
C HIS A 277 -10.07 -3.26 0.00
N GLU A 278 -11.33 -3.70 -0.11
CA GLU A 278 -12.40 -2.93 -0.73
C GLU A 278 -12.56 -1.57 -0.03
N ARG A 279 -12.62 -1.54 1.30
CA ARG A 279 -12.68 -0.29 2.09
C ARG A 279 -11.54 0.65 1.75
N LYS A 280 -10.29 0.14 1.69
CA LYS A 280 -9.12 0.96 1.36
C LYS A 280 -9.21 1.53 -0.05
N VAL A 281 -9.55 0.70 -1.03
CA VAL A 281 -9.67 1.14 -2.42
C VAL A 281 -10.78 2.19 -2.55
N THR A 282 -11.92 1.97 -1.91
CA THR A 282 -13.09 2.83 -2.01
C THR A 282 -12.92 4.13 -1.21
N LEU A 283 -12.51 4.09 0.07
CA LEU A 283 -12.49 5.28 0.94
C LEU A 283 -11.15 6.04 0.96
N LEU A 284 -10.05 5.44 0.51
CA LEU A 284 -8.77 6.16 0.38
C LEU A 284 -8.49 6.50 -1.08
N ASN A 285 -8.51 5.49 -1.97
CA ASN A 285 -8.09 5.70 -3.35
C ASN A 285 -9.18 6.35 -4.22
N GLY A 286 -10.46 6.06 -3.95
CA GLY A 286 -11.60 6.67 -4.65
C GLY A 286 -11.63 8.19 -4.49
N PRO A 287 -11.74 8.73 -3.27
CA PRO A 287 -11.71 10.19 -3.05
C PRO A 287 -10.47 10.86 -3.61
N HIS A 288 -9.29 10.24 -3.55
CA HIS A 288 -8.07 10.74 -4.20
C HIS A 288 -8.26 10.90 -5.72
N THR A 289 -8.90 9.93 -6.37
CA THR A 289 -9.12 9.94 -7.81
C THR A 289 -10.14 11.00 -8.21
N ALA A 290 -11.23 11.15 -7.45
CA ALA A 290 -12.25 12.17 -7.70
C ALA A 290 -11.75 13.59 -7.38
N LEU A 291 -11.09 13.79 -6.23
CA LEU A 291 -10.65 15.13 -5.79
C LEU A 291 -9.54 15.73 -6.66
N SER A 292 -8.64 14.89 -7.22
CA SER A 292 -7.42 15.40 -7.84
C SER A 292 -7.69 16.29 -9.06
N PRO A 293 -8.51 15.89 -10.07
CA PRO A 293 -8.84 16.74 -11.19
C PRO A 293 -9.72 17.91 -10.77
N VAL A 294 -10.67 17.72 -9.84
CA VAL A 294 -11.55 18.75 -9.33
C VAL A 294 -10.75 19.83 -8.60
N GLY A 295 -9.84 19.45 -7.72
CA GLY A 295 -8.96 20.37 -7.00
C GLY A 295 -8.02 21.11 -7.94
N TYR A 296 -7.37 20.39 -8.86
CA TYR A 296 -6.46 20.98 -9.84
C TYR A 296 -7.15 22.05 -10.70
N LEU A 297 -8.31 21.72 -11.26
CA LEU A 297 -9.10 22.64 -12.09
C LEU A 297 -9.74 23.78 -11.27
N SER A 298 -9.83 23.64 -9.95
CA SER A 298 -10.26 24.67 -9.01
C SER A 298 -9.11 25.59 -8.56
N GLY A 299 -7.87 25.35 -9.02
CA GLY A 299 -6.70 26.18 -8.71
C GLY A 299 -5.86 25.69 -7.52
N LEU A 300 -6.05 24.44 -7.05
CA LEU A 300 -5.36 23.85 -5.91
C LEU A 300 -4.29 22.86 -6.38
N ASP A 301 -3.17 22.75 -5.67
CA ASP A 301 -2.04 21.96 -6.11
C ASP A 301 -1.82 20.67 -5.28
N THR A 302 -2.27 20.67 -4.02
CA THR A 302 -2.04 19.55 -3.11
C THR A 302 -3.34 19.00 -2.56
N VAL A 303 -3.32 17.72 -2.16
CA VAL A 303 -4.46 17.06 -1.48
C VAL A 303 -4.87 17.84 -0.23
N LYS A 304 -3.88 18.33 0.54
CA LYS A 304 -4.13 19.12 1.75
C LYS A 304 -4.90 20.40 1.42
N GLU A 305 -4.45 21.17 0.42
CA GLU A 305 -5.17 22.38 -0.03
C GLU A 305 -6.59 22.06 -0.47
N CYS A 306 -6.83 20.93 -1.17
CA CYS A 306 -8.16 20.50 -1.57
C CYS A 306 -9.09 20.26 -0.38
N VAL A 307 -8.60 19.61 0.68
CA VAL A 307 -9.41 19.29 1.87
C VAL A 307 -9.61 20.49 2.78
N GLU A 308 -8.65 21.45 2.80
CA GLU A 308 -8.76 22.72 3.55
C GLU A 308 -9.64 23.76 2.83
N ASP A 309 -9.80 23.69 1.51
CA ASP A 309 -10.66 24.59 0.75
C ASP A 309 -12.13 24.36 1.14
N PRO A 310 -12.90 25.42 1.46
CA PRO A 310 -14.28 25.26 1.94
C PRO A 310 -15.20 24.55 0.96
N GLU A 311 -15.06 24.79 -0.36
CA GLU A 311 -15.92 24.23 -1.39
C GLU A 311 -15.44 22.83 -1.81
N VAL A 312 -14.17 22.71 -2.20
CA VAL A 312 -13.59 21.43 -2.61
C VAL A 312 -13.51 20.44 -1.44
N GLY A 313 -13.23 20.92 -0.22
CA GLY A 313 -13.27 20.09 0.98
C GLY A 313 -14.66 19.55 1.31
N ALA A 314 -15.72 20.32 1.08
CA ALA A 314 -17.10 19.83 1.20
C ALA A 314 -17.41 18.78 0.13
N PHE A 315 -16.97 18.99 -1.12
CA PHE A 315 -17.06 17.99 -2.19
C PHE A 315 -16.36 16.67 -1.82
N VAL A 316 -15.13 16.74 -1.32
CA VAL A 316 -14.39 15.54 -0.89
C VAL A 316 -15.15 14.77 0.19
N ARG A 317 -15.74 15.49 1.15
CA ARG A 317 -16.53 14.86 2.23
C ARG A 317 -17.82 14.24 1.69
N LYS A 318 -18.53 14.90 0.78
CA LYS A 318 -19.73 14.33 0.13
C LYS A 318 -19.38 13.02 -0.60
N VAL A 319 -18.34 13.03 -1.44
CA VAL A 319 -17.87 11.82 -2.16
C VAL A 319 -17.53 10.70 -1.18
N MET A 320 -16.80 11.00 -0.10
CA MET A 320 -16.33 9.99 0.83
C MET A 320 -17.42 9.44 1.73
N TYR A 321 -18.19 10.32 2.41
CA TYR A 321 -19.13 9.93 3.46
C TYR A 321 -20.54 9.64 2.98
N GLU A 322 -21.01 10.34 1.95
CA GLU A 322 -22.38 10.25 1.48
C GLU A 322 -22.53 9.34 0.25
N GLU A 323 -21.48 9.22 -0.56
CA GLU A 323 -21.53 8.40 -1.77
C GLU A 323 -20.76 7.08 -1.58
N LEU A 324 -19.44 7.12 -1.45
CA LEU A 324 -18.60 5.90 -1.44
C LEU A 324 -18.80 5.05 -0.17
N MET A 325 -18.91 5.66 1.01
CA MET A 325 -19.11 4.91 2.24
C MET A 325 -20.44 4.12 2.24
N GLU A 326 -21.46 4.62 1.58
CA GLU A 326 -22.77 3.95 1.47
C GLU A 326 -22.74 2.72 0.55
N THR A 327 -21.64 2.49 -0.18
CA THR A 327 -21.48 1.33 -1.07
C THR A 327 -20.81 0.13 -0.41
N LEU A 328 -20.26 0.30 0.79
CA LEU A 328 -19.52 -0.73 1.51
C LEU A 328 -20.39 -1.53 2.49
N ASN A 329 -19.93 -2.73 2.84
CA ASN A 329 -20.69 -3.68 3.68
C ASN A 329 -20.14 -3.84 5.09
N LEU A 330 -19.04 -3.15 5.45
CA LEU A 330 -18.52 -3.15 6.82
C LEU A 330 -19.40 -2.32 7.77
N PRO A 331 -19.31 -2.52 9.09
CA PRO A 331 -20.08 -1.74 10.06
C PRO A 331 -19.85 -0.24 9.92
N LYS A 332 -20.93 0.55 9.90
CA LYS A 332 -20.86 2.01 9.67
C LYS A 332 -19.89 2.74 10.62
N PRO A 333 -19.83 2.43 11.94
CA PRO A 333 -18.83 3.07 12.82
C PRO A 333 -17.38 2.78 12.44
N GLU A 334 -17.11 1.59 11.91
CA GLU A 334 -15.76 1.21 11.44
C GLU A 334 -15.40 1.93 10.13
N LEU A 335 -16.35 2.05 9.20
CA LEU A 335 -16.18 2.81 7.96
C LEU A 335 -15.95 4.29 8.26
N GLN A 336 -16.72 4.86 9.19
CA GLN A 336 -16.58 6.25 9.64
C GLN A 336 -15.19 6.51 10.23
N ALA A 337 -14.76 5.67 11.17
CA ALA A 337 -13.44 5.81 11.79
C ALA A 337 -12.30 5.72 10.78
N PHE A 338 -12.43 4.86 9.77
CA PHE A 338 -11.45 4.77 8.70
C PHE A 338 -11.48 6.02 7.80
N ALA A 339 -12.65 6.49 7.39
CA ALA A 339 -12.80 7.70 6.58
C ALA A 339 -12.25 8.95 7.30
N ASP A 340 -12.51 9.09 8.61
CA ASP A 340 -11.95 10.17 9.43
C ASP A 340 -10.43 10.12 9.45
N SER A 341 -9.84 8.93 9.61
CA SER A 341 -8.38 8.75 9.55
C SER A 341 -7.80 9.11 8.18
N VAL A 342 -8.53 8.84 7.10
CA VAL A 342 -8.12 9.23 5.74
C VAL A 342 -8.13 10.75 5.58
N ILE A 343 -9.13 11.45 6.11
CA ILE A 343 -9.16 12.92 6.11
C ILE A 343 -7.96 13.49 6.90
N GLU A 344 -7.62 12.94 8.06
CA GLU A 344 -6.42 13.35 8.81
C GLU A 344 -5.13 13.14 8.01
N ARG A 345 -5.03 12.03 7.27
CA ARG A 345 -3.88 11.75 6.37
C ARG A 345 -3.82 12.74 5.22
N PHE A 346 -4.94 13.13 4.64
CA PHE A 346 -5.01 14.15 3.59
C PHE A 346 -4.58 15.54 4.10
N LEU A 347 -4.86 15.84 5.35
CA LEU A 347 -4.45 17.09 6.02
C LEU A 347 -3.00 17.07 6.53
N ASN A 348 -2.24 15.98 6.33
CA ASN A 348 -0.88 15.86 6.86
C ASN A 348 0.04 16.99 6.36
N PRO A 349 0.52 17.86 7.26
CA PRO A 349 1.32 19.02 6.88
C PRO A 349 2.77 18.69 6.52
N TYR A 350 3.21 17.47 6.80
CA TYR A 350 4.59 17.04 6.59
C TYR A 350 4.81 16.40 5.22
N VAL A 351 3.74 16.16 4.44
CA VAL A 351 3.79 15.55 3.12
C VAL A 351 3.14 16.47 2.10
N LYS A 352 3.91 16.92 1.11
CA LYS A 352 3.35 17.62 -0.06
C LYS A 352 2.88 16.58 -1.08
N HIS A 353 1.62 16.19 -0.98
CA HIS A 353 1.01 15.24 -1.92
C HIS A 353 0.36 16.02 -3.06
N PHE A 354 1.09 16.18 -4.17
CA PHE A 354 0.60 16.90 -5.33
C PHE A 354 -0.50 16.12 -6.05
N VAL A 355 -1.63 16.78 -6.36
CA VAL A 355 -2.74 16.17 -7.09
C VAL A 355 -2.32 15.70 -8.49
N THR A 356 -1.35 16.36 -9.13
CA THR A 356 -0.80 15.97 -10.43
C THR A 356 -0.14 14.59 -10.40
N SER A 357 0.48 14.19 -9.29
CA SER A 357 1.06 12.84 -9.15
C SER A 357 -0.01 11.75 -9.04
N ILE A 358 -1.21 12.11 -8.58
CA ILE A 358 -2.35 11.19 -8.48
C ILE A 358 -3.03 11.05 -9.85
N MET A 359 -3.06 12.10 -10.65
CA MET A 359 -3.75 12.15 -11.95
C MET A 359 -3.07 11.36 -13.09
N LEU A 360 -1.94 10.71 -12.84
CA LEU A 360 -1.37 9.74 -13.79
C LEU A 360 -2.32 8.55 -13.96
N ASN A 361 -2.62 8.17 -15.22
CA ASN A 361 -3.53 7.05 -15.53
C ASN A 361 -4.90 7.18 -14.84
N SER A 362 -5.55 8.34 -14.99
CA SER A 362 -6.79 8.65 -14.26
C SER A 362 -7.98 7.77 -14.68
N PHE A 363 -8.12 7.44 -15.95
CA PHE A 363 -9.22 6.60 -16.44
C PHE A 363 -9.16 5.17 -15.89
N PRO A 364 -8.02 4.43 -15.98
CA PRO A 364 -7.88 3.12 -15.33
C PRO A 364 -8.11 3.17 -13.82
N LYS A 365 -7.67 4.25 -13.15
CA LYS A 365 -7.92 4.43 -11.71
C LYS A 365 -9.39 4.62 -11.40
N TYR A 366 -10.10 5.48 -12.16
CA TYR A 366 -11.52 5.67 -11.97
C TYR A 366 -12.30 4.37 -12.19
N LYS A 367 -11.96 3.60 -13.24
CA LYS A 367 -12.56 2.28 -13.50
C LYS A 367 -12.47 1.34 -12.30
N THR A 368 -11.34 1.32 -11.63
CA THR A 368 -11.09 0.34 -10.56
C THR A 368 -11.45 0.83 -9.16
N ARG A 369 -11.57 2.15 -8.95
CA ARG A 369 -11.73 2.76 -7.63
C ARG A 369 -13.10 3.40 -7.42
N ASP A 370 -13.64 4.06 -8.43
CA ASP A 370 -14.85 4.89 -8.34
C ASP A 370 -16.06 4.30 -9.09
N LEU A 371 -15.83 3.73 -10.28
CA LEU A 371 -16.92 3.16 -11.08
C LEU A 371 -17.68 2.01 -10.38
N PRO A 372 -17.02 1.09 -9.62
CA PRO A 372 -17.76 0.09 -8.83
C PRO A 372 -18.67 0.75 -7.78
N GLY A 373 -18.16 1.79 -7.10
CA GLY A 373 -18.93 2.57 -6.15
C GLY A 373 -20.12 3.29 -6.80
N LEU A 374 -19.91 3.94 -7.95
CA LEU A 374 -20.97 4.59 -8.71
C LEU A 374 -22.12 3.62 -9.03
N LYS A 375 -21.80 2.43 -9.55
CA LYS A 375 -22.81 1.41 -9.88
C LYS A 375 -23.53 0.89 -8.64
N THR A 376 -22.80 0.59 -7.58
CA THR A 376 -23.39 0.11 -6.32
C THR A 376 -24.27 1.18 -5.67
N TYR A 377 -23.86 2.45 -5.73
CA TYR A 377 -24.67 3.57 -5.23
C TYR A 377 -25.98 3.68 -5.99
N LEU A 378 -25.91 3.68 -7.33
CA LEU A 378 -27.10 3.70 -8.19
C LEU A 378 -28.05 2.52 -7.89
N GLU A 379 -27.51 1.33 -7.74
CA GLU A 379 -28.30 0.13 -7.37
C GLU A 379 -28.99 0.29 -6.00
N ARG A 380 -28.29 0.84 -5.00
CA ARG A 380 -28.81 0.96 -3.63
C ARG A 380 -29.75 2.15 -3.42
N LYS A 381 -29.50 3.28 -4.11
CA LYS A 381 -30.20 4.54 -3.87
C LYS A 381 -31.20 4.88 -4.99
N GLY A 382 -31.06 4.31 -6.19
CA GLY A 382 -31.92 4.60 -7.35
C GLY A 382 -31.57 5.92 -8.04
N GLU A 383 -30.47 6.56 -7.67
CA GLU A 383 -29.98 7.83 -8.22
C GLU A 383 -28.46 7.78 -8.42
N LEU A 384 -27.93 8.63 -9.29
CA LEU A 384 -26.50 8.72 -9.54
C LEU A 384 -25.80 9.52 -8.44
N PRO A 385 -24.56 9.11 -8.03
CA PRO A 385 -23.74 9.88 -7.11
C PRO A 385 -23.13 11.09 -7.83
N GLU A 386 -23.66 12.28 -7.56
CA GLU A 386 -23.30 13.52 -8.25
C GLU A 386 -21.80 13.85 -8.12
N GLY A 387 -21.23 13.60 -6.96
CA GLY A 387 -19.82 13.86 -6.69
C GLY A 387 -18.89 12.96 -7.50
N LEU A 388 -19.20 11.66 -7.62
CA LEU A 388 -18.43 10.74 -8.44
C LEU A 388 -18.56 11.09 -9.93
N VAL A 389 -19.76 11.48 -10.40
CA VAL A 389 -19.92 11.92 -11.80
C VAL A 389 -19.14 13.21 -12.07
N LEU A 390 -19.16 14.18 -11.14
CA LEU A 390 -18.32 15.38 -11.25
C LEU A 390 -16.82 15.05 -11.25
N GLY A 391 -16.39 14.05 -10.48
CA GLY A 391 -15.02 13.52 -10.52
C GLY A 391 -14.63 13.03 -11.93
N LEU A 392 -15.53 12.27 -12.59
CA LEU A 392 -15.35 11.83 -13.99
C LEU A 392 -15.34 13.00 -14.99
N ALA A 393 -16.22 13.98 -14.79
CA ALA A 393 -16.22 15.21 -15.59
C ALA A 393 -14.91 15.99 -15.43
N GLY A 394 -14.37 16.03 -14.21
CA GLY A 394 -13.05 16.61 -13.91
C GLY A 394 -11.93 15.91 -14.64
N ILE A 395 -11.87 14.58 -14.58
CA ILE A 395 -10.89 13.78 -15.36
C ILE A 395 -11.02 14.11 -16.84
N THR A 396 -12.22 13.98 -17.39
CA THR A 396 -12.50 14.22 -18.81
C THR A 396 -12.09 15.64 -19.25
N THR A 397 -12.32 16.64 -18.41
CA THR A 397 -11.91 18.02 -18.67
C THR A 397 -10.39 18.18 -18.59
N TYR A 398 -9.72 17.57 -17.62
CA TYR A 398 -8.25 17.61 -17.51
C TYR A 398 -7.57 17.07 -18.77
N TYR A 399 -8.14 16.01 -19.37
CA TYR A 399 -7.60 15.40 -20.61
C TYR A 399 -7.89 16.23 -21.88
N LYS A 400 -8.64 17.30 -21.79
CA LYS A 400 -8.72 18.31 -22.86
C LYS A 400 -7.37 18.98 -23.09
N GLY A 401 -6.52 19.01 -22.07
CA GLY A 401 -5.29 19.78 -22.11
C GLY A 401 -5.52 21.30 -22.02
N GLY A 402 -4.61 22.06 -22.57
CA GLY A 402 -4.65 23.50 -22.50
C GLY A 402 -3.74 24.06 -21.39
N LYS A 403 -4.17 25.12 -20.71
CA LYS A 403 -3.36 25.78 -19.68
C LYS A 403 -4.17 26.08 -18.41
N ARG A 404 -3.51 25.99 -17.25
CA ARG A 404 -3.94 26.56 -15.98
C ARG A 404 -2.99 27.68 -15.61
N GLY A 405 -3.42 28.94 -15.81
CA GLY A 405 -2.51 30.08 -15.80
C GLY A 405 -1.42 29.96 -16.87
N ASP A 406 -0.15 29.99 -16.47
CA ASP A 406 0.97 29.80 -17.38
C ASP A 406 1.43 28.34 -17.53
N VAL A 407 0.87 27.43 -16.73
CA VAL A 407 1.24 26.00 -16.72
C VAL A 407 0.45 25.23 -17.76
N GLU A 408 1.15 24.51 -18.64
CA GLU A 408 0.52 23.61 -19.60
C GLU A 408 -0.02 22.36 -18.92
N ILE A 409 -1.25 21.98 -19.26
CA ILE A 409 -1.88 20.73 -18.80
C ILE A 409 -1.50 19.62 -19.75
N VAL A 410 -0.69 18.67 -19.29
CA VAL A 410 -0.22 17.53 -20.08
C VAL A 410 -0.69 16.24 -19.40
N PRO A 411 -1.84 15.67 -19.82
CA PRO A 411 -2.30 14.38 -19.34
C PRO A 411 -1.29 13.27 -19.64
N ASN A 412 -1.17 12.31 -18.72
CA ASN A 412 -0.32 11.13 -18.86
C ASN A 412 -1.14 9.87 -18.62
N ASP A 413 -1.41 9.12 -19.70
CA ASP A 413 -2.19 7.89 -19.70
C ASP A 413 -1.80 7.05 -20.95
N ASP A 414 -2.47 5.92 -21.16
CA ASP A 414 -2.36 5.16 -22.40
C ASP A 414 -2.57 6.06 -23.64
N ALA A 415 -1.73 5.85 -24.67
CA ALA A 415 -1.77 6.66 -25.88
C ALA A 415 -3.14 6.63 -26.58
N ALA A 416 -3.85 5.49 -26.53
CA ALA A 416 -5.18 5.36 -27.12
C ALA A 416 -6.22 6.20 -26.37
N ILE A 417 -6.10 6.32 -25.04
CA ILE A 417 -6.98 7.18 -24.21
C ILE A 417 -6.71 8.65 -24.55
N ILE A 418 -5.44 9.06 -24.59
CA ILE A 418 -5.07 10.44 -24.95
C ILE A 418 -5.60 10.81 -26.33
N GLU A 419 -5.44 9.94 -27.34
CA GLU A 419 -5.92 10.18 -28.70
C GLU A 419 -7.45 10.26 -28.76
N LEU A 420 -8.16 9.36 -28.07
CA LEU A 420 -9.62 9.39 -27.97
C LEU A 420 -10.09 10.75 -27.46
N LEU A 421 -9.59 11.19 -26.29
CA LEU A 421 -10.03 12.44 -25.66
C LEU A 421 -9.70 13.65 -26.55
N LYS A 422 -8.51 13.67 -27.17
CA LYS A 422 -8.14 14.72 -28.13
C LYS A 422 -9.15 14.82 -29.29
N ASN A 423 -9.54 13.69 -29.88
CA ASN A 423 -10.49 13.64 -30.99
C ASN A 423 -11.90 14.06 -30.55
N LEU A 424 -12.35 13.61 -29.38
CA LEU A 424 -13.66 13.98 -28.85
C LEU A 424 -13.74 15.48 -28.55
N TRP A 425 -12.76 16.07 -27.88
CA TRP A 425 -12.70 17.50 -27.60
C TRP A 425 -12.57 18.37 -28.86
N ALA A 426 -11.95 17.86 -29.93
CA ALA A 426 -11.88 18.55 -31.22
C ALA A 426 -13.25 18.73 -31.88
N THR A 427 -14.27 17.97 -31.49
CA THR A 427 -15.66 18.15 -31.98
C THR A 427 -16.31 19.46 -31.51
N GLY A 428 -15.83 20.04 -30.41
CA GLY A 428 -16.43 21.22 -29.77
C GLY A 428 -17.80 20.97 -29.14
N ASP A 429 -18.27 19.74 -29.05
CA ASP A 429 -19.59 19.33 -28.55
C ASP A 429 -19.43 18.49 -27.31
N VAL A 430 -19.75 19.05 -26.15
CA VAL A 430 -19.62 18.38 -24.84
C VAL A 430 -20.49 17.13 -24.70
N ARG A 431 -21.63 17.08 -25.40
CA ARG A 431 -22.51 15.92 -25.43
C ARG A 431 -21.78 14.73 -26.11
N LYS A 432 -21.15 14.99 -27.26
CA LYS A 432 -20.35 13.98 -27.97
C LYS A 432 -19.14 13.56 -27.16
N VAL A 433 -18.54 14.47 -26.39
CA VAL A 433 -17.45 14.11 -25.46
C VAL A 433 -17.98 13.13 -24.41
N ALA A 434 -19.11 13.42 -23.75
CA ALA A 434 -19.68 12.51 -22.75
C ALA A 434 -20.03 11.14 -23.36
N GLU A 435 -20.78 11.11 -24.46
CA GLU A 435 -21.16 9.89 -25.15
C GLU A 435 -19.93 9.06 -25.58
N GLY A 436 -18.94 9.71 -26.17
CA GLY A 436 -17.75 9.02 -26.68
C GLY A 436 -16.83 8.50 -25.57
N VAL A 437 -16.68 9.21 -24.47
CA VAL A 437 -15.94 8.73 -23.29
C VAL A 437 -16.63 7.52 -22.69
N LEU A 438 -17.94 7.57 -22.49
CA LEU A 438 -18.71 6.48 -21.88
C LEU A 438 -18.81 5.25 -22.78
N ALA A 439 -18.79 5.42 -24.11
CA ALA A 439 -18.80 4.32 -25.09
C ALA A 439 -17.44 3.60 -25.23
N ALA A 440 -16.39 4.08 -24.58
CA ALA A 440 -15.04 3.55 -24.76
C ALA A 440 -14.84 2.20 -24.04
N GLU A 441 -15.36 1.12 -24.60
CA GLU A 441 -15.28 -0.22 -24.02
C GLU A 441 -13.85 -0.69 -23.72
N PHE A 442 -12.85 -0.24 -24.49
CA PHE A 442 -11.45 -0.58 -24.22
C PHE A 442 -10.92 0.03 -22.91
N ILE A 443 -11.54 1.12 -22.44
CA ILE A 443 -11.30 1.70 -21.12
C ILE A 443 -12.11 0.95 -20.07
N TRP A 444 -13.43 0.89 -20.26
CA TRP A 444 -14.37 0.47 -19.22
C TRP A 444 -14.61 -1.04 -19.17
N GLY A 445 -14.45 -1.74 -20.31
CA GLY A 445 -14.87 -3.14 -20.48
C GLY A 445 -16.33 -3.31 -20.87
N GLU A 446 -17.08 -2.20 -20.99
CA GLU A 446 -18.50 -2.13 -21.32
C GLU A 446 -18.85 -0.73 -21.81
N ASP A 447 -20.03 -0.55 -22.43
CA ASP A 447 -20.57 0.75 -22.80
C ASP A 447 -21.34 1.36 -21.61
N LEU A 448 -20.76 2.39 -20.97
CA LEU A 448 -21.35 3.07 -19.84
C LEU A 448 -22.54 3.98 -20.19
N ASN A 449 -22.81 4.25 -21.48
CA ASN A 449 -24.04 4.95 -21.89
C ASN A 449 -25.30 4.14 -21.55
N ALA A 450 -25.16 2.84 -21.30
CA ALA A 450 -26.28 2.00 -20.85
C ALA A 450 -26.70 2.29 -19.39
N ILE A 451 -25.90 3.03 -18.61
CA ILE A 451 -26.26 3.44 -17.24
C ILE A 451 -27.28 4.62 -17.32
N PRO A 452 -28.50 4.44 -16.77
CA PRO A 452 -29.53 5.45 -16.88
C PRO A 452 -29.10 6.81 -16.30
N GLY A 453 -29.22 7.88 -17.09
CA GLY A 453 -28.91 9.25 -16.68
C GLY A 453 -27.44 9.64 -16.66
N LEU A 454 -26.48 8.68 -16.74
CA LEU A 454 -25.07 8.98 -16.60
C LEU A 454 -24.58 9.91 -17.74
N THR A 455 -24.97 9.65 -18.97
CA THR A 455 -24.57 10.47 -20.13
C THR A 455 -25.09 11.90 -19.99
N ASP A 456 -26.34 12.07 -19.54
CA ASP A 456 -26.95 13.39 -19.36
C ASP A 456 -26.24 14.17 -18.27
N MET A 457 -26.05 13.58 -17.09
CA MET A 457 -25.37 14.23 -15.96
C MET A 457 -23.91 14.58 -16.30
N LEU A 458 -23.17 13.67 -16.93
CA LEU A 458 -21.80 13.95 -17.36
C LEU A 458 -21.72 15.10 -18.36
N ALA A 459 -22.63 15.13 -19.34
CA ALA A 459 -22.71 16.22 -20.34
C ALA A 459 -23.06 17.56 -19.71
N GLU A 460 -23.99 17.59 -18.75
CA GLU A 460 -24.35 18.81 -17.99
C GLU A 460 -23.15 19.33 -17.18
N ASP A 461 -22.44 18.46 -16.46
CA ASP A 461 -21.26 18.85 -15.68
C ASP A 461 -20.14 19.36 -16.58
N LEU A 462 -19.87 18.68 -17.72
CA LEU A 462 -18.91 19.16 -18.70
C LEU A 462 -19.30 20.54 -19.26
N ALA A 463 -20.58 20.75 -19.56
CA ALA A 463 -21.07 22.05 -20.06
C ALA A 463 -20.90 23.16 -19.00
N LEU A 464 -21.23 22.89 -17.76
CA LEU A 464 -21.05 23.83 -16.64
C LEU A 464 -19.58 24.16 -16.40
N ILE A 465 -18.69 23.16 -16.40
CA ILE A 465 -17.27 23.37 -16.27
C ILE A 465 -16.70 24.22 -17.41
N GLN A 466 -17.15 24.01 -18.66
CA GLN A 466 -16.70 24.79 -19.81
C GLN A 466 -17.20 26.24 -19.78
N SER A 467 -18.42 26.51 -19.30
CA SER A 467 -19.01 27.85 -19.29
C SER A 467 -18.65 28.67 -18.05
N GLU A 468 -18.61 28.07 -16.87
CA GLU A 468 -18.48 28.77 -15.58
C GLU A 468 -17.30 28.31 -14.72
N GLY A 469 -16.60 27.26 -15.16
CA GLY A 469 -15.43 26.68 -14.47
C GLY A 469 -15.79 25.65 -13.43
N MET A 470 -14.74 24.93 -12.95
CA MET A 470 -14.90 23.79 -12.04
C MET A 470 -15.55 24.19 -10.71
N ARG A 471 -15.24 25.38 -10.16
CA ARG A 471 -15.84 25.80 -8.88
C ARG A 471 -17.36 25.97 -8.95
N ALA A 472 -17.92 26.38 -10.10
CA ALA A 472 -19.36 26.44 -10.27
C ALA A 472 -19.98 25.03 -10.23
N ALA A 473 -19.35 24.05 -10.86
CA ALA A 473 -19.81 22.66 -10.83
C ALA A 473 -19.68 22.07 -9.41
N VAL A 474 -18.61 22.35 -8.69
CA VAL A 474 -18.46 21.96 -7.26
C VAL A 474 -19.60 22.53 -6.42
N LYS A 475 -19.93 23.84 -6.56
CA LYS A 475 -21.04 24.49 -5.82
C LYS A 475 -22.40 23.85 -6.11
N LYS A 476 -22.68 23.46 -7.37
CA LYS A 476 -23.89 22.73 -7.74
C LYS A 476 -24.01 21.41 -6.96
N VAL A 477 -22.92 20.65 -6.86
CA VAL A 477 -22.91 19.32 -6.24
C VAL A 477 -23.01 19.39 -4.71
N ILE A 478 -22.46 20.42 -4.06
CA ILE A 478 -22.48 20.55 -2.59
C ILE A 478 -23.68 21.35 -2.06
N ALA A 479 -24.53 21.91 -2.95
CA ALA A 479 -25.74 22.68 -2.57
C ALA A 479 -26.83 21.77 -2.02
#